data_00f1f80e8f98e173cb1dd587ae4c3628
#
_entry.id   00f1f80e8f98e173cb1dd587ae4c3628
#
_cell.length_a   1.000
_cell.length_b   1.000
_cell.length_c   1.000
_cell.angle_alpha   90.00
_cell.angle_beta   90.00
_cell.angle_gamma   90.00
#
_symmetry.space_group_name_H-M   'P 1'
#
loop_
_entity.id
_entity.type
_entity.pdbx_description
1 polymer ?
#
loop_
_entity_poly.entity_id
_entity_poly.type
_entity_poly.pdbx_seq_one_letter_code
_entity_poly.pdbx_strand_id
1 'polypeptide(L)'
;MTEKLVILLISSLIALAAGFLPGIDFVETAYQNLAWFFMLAIAVIVVIAISKSISGQNLRAWVADNSFVILISLAIVICATLLSPPEFRVLADETNLLGVSLEMHENLKTRLPLETLYFYHGMRNGISYKTEMRPPGYPFALSILHSLTGYRPENAFALNFALAWLTLLLAFALVKRH
;
A
#
# COMPACT_ATOMS: atom_id res chain seq x y z
N MET A 1 20.08 18.48 22.51
CA MET A 1 18.60 18.66 22.57
C MET A 1 18.12 19.79 21.66
N THR A 2 18.89 20.84 21.48
CA THR A 2 18.58 22.01 20.63
C THR A 2 18.47 21.72 19.15
N GLU A 3 19.37 20.94 18.56
CA GLU A 3 19.33 20.62 17.12
C GLU A 3 18.07 19.84 16.70
N LYS A 4 17.66 18.84 17.49
CA LYS A 4 16.45 18.06 17.23
C LYS A 4 15.19 18.93 17.32
N LEU A 5 15.16 19.89 18.23
CA LEU A 5 14.06 20.83 18.41
C LEU A 5 13.98 21.80 17.21
N VAL A 6 15.11 22.28 16.74
CA VAL A 6 15.19 23.15 15.55
C VAL A 6 14.72 22.42 14.30
N ILE A 7 15.17 21.18 14.09
CA ILE A 7 14.70 20.33 12.96
C ILE A 7 13.19 20.12 13.02
N LEU A 8 12.65 19.83 14.21
CA LEU A 8 11.23 19.62 14.41
C LEU A 8 10.41 20.90 14.12
N LEU A 9 10.88 22.05 14.57
CA LEU A 9 10.24 23.35 14.31
C LEU A 9 10.28 23.71 12.84
N ILE A 10 11.42 23.54 12.17
CA ILE A 10 11.56 23.81 10.74
C ILE A 10 10.65 22.84 9.94
N SER A 11 10.64 21.56 10.27
CA SER A 11 9.78 20.58 9.60
C SER A 11 8.30 20.91 9.79
N SER A 12 7.90 21.35 10.99
CA SER A 12 6.51 21.76 11.27
C SER A 12 6.13 23.04 10.51
N LEU A 13 7.03 24.00 10.40
CA LEU A 13 6.82 25.23 9.66
C LEU A 13 6.69 24.96 8.16
N ILE A 14 7.54 24.08 7.61
CA ILE A 14 7.47 23.64 6.21
C ILE A 14 6.15 22.92 5.96
N ALA A 15 5.74 22.02 6.85
CA ALA A 15 4.49 21.29 6.73
C ALA A 15 3.26 22.22 6.75
N LEU A 16 3.26 23.23 7.66
CA LEU A 16 2.23 24.26 7.72
C LEU A 16 2.21 25.10 6.44
N ALA A 17 3.37 25.57 5.99
CA ALA A 17 3.45 26.35 4.75
C ALA A 17 2.99 25.55 3.55
N ALA A 18 3.38 24.29 3.43
CA ALA A 18 2.95 23.40 2.35
C ALA A 18 1.44 23.10 2.39
N GLY A 19 0.82 23.13 3.58
CA GLY A 19 -0.63 22.90 3.72
C GLY A 19 -1.52 24.11 3.47
N PHE A 20 -0.99 25.34 3.64
CA PHE A 20 -1.80 26.55 3.59
C PHE A 20 -1.46 27.50 2.43
N LEU A 21 -0.25 27.47 1.89
CA LEU A 21 0.15 28.40 0.81
C LEU A 21 -0.30 27.96 -0.58
N PRO A 22 -0.26 26.68 -0.98
CA PRO A 22 -0.70 26.27 -2.29
C PRO A 22 -2.24 26.28 -2.39
N GLY A 23 -2.78 26.73 -3.54
CA GLY A 23 -4.19 26.52 -3.84
C GLY A 23 -4.53 25.03 -3.93
N ILE A 24 -5.80 24.70 -3.68
CA ILE A 24 -6.28 23.31 -3.63
C ILE A 24 -5.99 22.56 -4.93
N ASP A 25 -6.15 23.21 -6.09
CA ASP A 25 -5.91 22.62 -7.40
C ASP A 25 -4.44 22.23 -7.60
N PHE A 26 -3.52 23.04 -7.08
CA PHE A 26 -2.10 22.72 -7.09
C PHE A 26 -1.79 21.49 -6.24
N VAL A 27 -2.36 21.43 -5.02
CA VAL A 27 -2.17 20.30 -4.10
C VAL A 27 -2.72 19.02 -4.70
N GLU A 28 -3.91 19.05 -5.28
CA GLU A 28 -4.51 17.90 -5.94
C GLU A 28 -3.67 17.43 -7.14
N THR A 29 -3.23 18.35 -7.97
CA THR A 29 -2.39 18.04 -9.14
C THR A 29 -1.05 17.43 -8.68
N ALA A 30 -0.42 18.01 -7.67
CA ALA A 30 0.82 17.51 -7.10
C ALA A 30 0.61 16.11 -6.50
N TYR A 31 -0.46 15.90 -5.74
CA TYR A 31 -0.80 14.59 -5.17
C TYR A 31 -1.00 13.54 -6.27
N GLN A 32 -1.81 13.83 -7.28
CA GLN A 32 -2.07 12.88 -8.37
C GLN A 32 -0.81 12.45 -9.13
N ASN A 33 0.15 13.34 -9.30
CA ASN A 33 1.35 13.07 -10.08
C ASN A 33 2.54 12.59 -9.25
N LEU A 34 2.63 12.93 -7.96
CA LEU A 34 3.82 12.68 -7.14
C LEU A 34 3.60 11.63 -6.05
N ALA A 35 2.37 11.37 -5.61
CA ALA A 35 2.13 10.47 -4.48
C ALA A 35 2.66 9.06 -4.73
N TRP A 36 2.59 8.53 -5.94
CA TRP A 36 3.16 7.22 -6.28
C TRP A 36 4.67 7.17 -6.01
N PHE A 37 5.41 8.19 -6.41
CA PHE A 37 6.86 8.26 -6.20
C PHE A 37 7.22 8.43 -4.71
N PHE A 38 6.42 9.20 -3.95
CA PHE A 38 6.58 9.30 -2.50
C PHE A 38 6.35 7.95 -1.81
N MET A 39 5.32 7.22 -2.21
CA MET A 39 5.06 5.88 -1.68
C MET A 39 6.19 4.91 -2.01
N LEU A 40 6.76 4.98 -3.22
CA LEU A 40 7.91 4.18 -3.60
C LEU A 40 9.14 4.52 -2.74
N ALA A 41 9.42 5.81 -2.54
CA ALA A 41 10.53 6.23 -1.69
C ALA A 41 10.36 5.73 -0.24
N ILE A 42 9.17 5.84 0.33
CA ILE A 42 8.86 5.31 1.66
C ILE A 42 9.06 3.79 1.69
N ALA A 43 8.54 3.05 0.70
CA ALA A 43 8.70 1.61 0.61
C ALA A 43 10.18 1.19 0.56
N VAL A 44 10.99 1.89 -0.23
CA VAL A 44 12.46 1.64 -0.31
C VAL A 44 13.12 1.89 1.06
N ILE A 45 12.80 3.00 1.73
CA ILE A 45 13.33 3.31 3.07
C ILE A 45 12.96 2.21 4.07
N VAL A 46 11.69 1.76 4.05
CA VAL A 46 11.21 0.69 4.93
C VAL A 46 11.94 -0.62 4.65
N VAL A 47 12.10 -0.99 3.37
CA VAL A 47 12.85 -2.21 2.99
C VAL A 47 14.30 -2.14 3.46
N ILE A 48 14.98 -1.00 3.31
CA ILE A 48 16.35 -0.80 3.79
C ILE A 48 16.41 -0.91 5.32
N ALA A 49 15.47 -0.30 6.04
CA ALA A 49 15.40 -0.35 7.49
C ALA A 49 15.19 -1.79 8.00
N ILE A 50 14.26 -2.52 7.38
CA ILE A 50 14.01 -3.94 7.70
C ILE A 50 15.25 -4.77 7.39
N SER A 51 15.87 -4.60 6.22
CA SER A 51 17.07 -5.33 5.82
C SER A 51 18.22 -5.12 6.81
N LYS A 52 18.44 -3.89 7.26
CA LYS A 52 19.44 -3.59 8.28
C LYS A 52 19.12 -4.21 9.65
N SER A 53 17.84 -4.23 10.02
CA SER A 53 17.39 -4.84 11.27
C SER A 53 17.57 -6.37 11.28
N ILE A 54 17.41 -7.01 10.14
CA ILE A 54 17.52 -8.46 9.98
C ILE A 54 18.97 -8.90 9.73
N SER A 55 19.82 -8.05 9.15
CA SER A 55 21.18 -8.42 8.72
C SER A 55 22.09 -8.96 9.82
N GLY A 56 21.78 -8.69 11.10
CA GLY A 56 22.48 -9.26 12.27
C GLY A 56 21.81 -10.51 12.85
N GLN A 57 20.68 -10.96 12.32
CA GLN A 57 19.91 -12.08 12.87
C GLN A 57 20.05 -13.32 11.97
N ASN A 58 20.17 -14.48 12.61
CA ASN A 58 20.08 -15.74 11.87
C ASN A 58 18.60 -16.01 11.51
N LEU A 59 18.17 -15.52 10.35
CA LEU A 59 16.80 -15.67 9.85
C LEU A 59 16.35 -17.14 9.81
N ARG A 60 17.28 -18.06 9.47
CA ARG A 60 16.98 -19.48 9.41
C ARG A 60 16.67 -20.05 10.81
N ALA A 61 17.45 -19.67 11.81
CA ALA A 61 17.20 -20.06 13.20
C ALA A 61 15.88 -19.46 13.68
N TRP A 62 15.64 -18.15 13.40
CA TRP A 62 14.39 -17.49 13.77
C TRP A 62 13.15 -18.18 13.17
N VAL A 63 13.20 -18.53 11.88
CA VAL A 63 12.10 -19.26 11.21
C VAL A 63 11.91 -20.64 11.84
N ALA A 64 12.98 -21.38 12.14
CA ALA A 64 12.88 -22.69 12.77
C ALA A 64 12.23 -22.59 14.16
N ASP A 65 12.66 -21.63 14.99
CA ASP A 65 12.16 -21.43 16.35
C ASP A 65 10.69 -20.94 16.39
N ASN A 66 10.21 -20.31 15.32
CA ASN A 66 8.84 -19.81 15.23
C ASN A 66 7.99 -20.57 14.20
N SER A 67 8.47 -21.70 13.69
CA SER A 67 7.82 -22.48 12.63
C SER A 67 6.37 -22.84 12.95
N PHE A 68 6.09 -23.26 14.19
CA PHE A 68 4.73 -23.57 14.65
C PHE A 68 3.77 -22.39 14.52
N VAL A 69 4.21 -21.20 14.92
CA VAL A 69 3.39 -19.98 14.83
C VAL A 69 3.17 -19.55 13.40
N ILE A 70 4.21 -19.65 12.58
CA ILE A 70 4.14 -19.36 11.14
C ILE A 70 3.10 -20.27 10.48
N LEU A 71 3.16 -21.57 10.77
CA LEU A 71 2.23 -22.55 10.21
C LEU A 71 0.80 -22.38 10.71
N ILE A 72 0.61 -22.17 12.02
CA ILE A 72 -0.74 -22.02 12.58
C ILE A 72 -1.40 -20.72 12.12
N SER A 73 -0.65 -19.61 12.05
CA SER A 73 -1.17 -18.35 11.54
C SER A 73 -1.55 -18.45 10.05
N LEU A 74 -0.76 -19.15 9.26
CA LEU A 74 -1.08 -19.43 7.86
C LEU A 74 -2.34 -20.30 7.74
N ALA A 75 -2.43 -21.36 8.55
CA ALA A 75 -3.61 -22.23 8.58
C ALA A 75 -4.89 -21.46 8.95
N ILE A 76 -4.81 -20.55 9.93
CA ILE A 76 -5.95 -19.71 10.32
C ILE A 76 -6.42 -18.85 9.14
N VAL A 77 -5.52 -18.19 8.40
CA VAL A 77 -5.89 -17.35 7.26
C VAL A 77 -6.46 -18.20 6.12
N ILE A 78 -5.87 -19.37 5.84
CA ILE A 78 -6.42 -20.32 4.86
C ILE A 78 -7.83 -20.76 5.26
N CYS A 79 -8.03 -21.20 6.51
CA CYS A 79 -9.35 -21.60 6.97
C CYS A 79 -10.37 -20.46 6.90
N ALA A 80 -9.98 -19.24 7.29
CA ALA A 80 -10.85 -18.08 7.18
C ALA A 80 -11.27 -17.78 5.71
N THR A 81 -10.32 -17.91 4.79
CA THR A 81 -10.56 -17.71 3.35
C THR A 81 -11.46 -18.82 2.77
N LEU A 82 -11.31 -20.06 3.23
CA LEU A 82 -12.15 -21.18 2.78
C LEU A 82 -13.57 -21.10 3.35
N LEU A 83 -13.73 -20.63 4.59
CA LEU A 83 -15.04 -20.47 5.24
C LEU A 83 -15.79 -19.24 4.72
N SER A 84 -15.08 -18.22 4.28
CA SER A 84 -15.63 -16.99 3.70
C SER A 84 -14.87 -16.67 2.41
N PRO A 85 -15.24 -17.29 1.29
CA PRO A 85 -14.58 -17.05 0.02
C PRO A 85 -14.59 -15.57 -0.32
N PRO A 86 -13.44 -15.04 -0.79
CA PRO A 86 -13.35 -13.64 -1.14
C PRO A 86 -14.19 -13.36 -2.40
N GLU A 87 -15.11 -12.44 -2.27
CA GLU A 87 -15.95 -11.96 -3.35
C GLU A 87 -15.89 -10.45 -3.42
N PHE A 88 -15.94 -9.90 -4.62
CA PHE A 88 -16.13 -8.47 -4.79
C PHE A 88 -17.56 -8.10 -4.40
N ARG A 89 -17.67 -7.33 -3.35
CA ARG A 89 -18.93 -6.64 -3.05
C ARG A 89 -19.05 -5.46 -4.00
N VAL A 90 -20.24 -5.20 -4.53
CA VAL A 90 -20.50 -4.04 -5.40
C VAL A 90 -20.54 -2.78 -4.53
N LEU A 91 -19.47 -2.54 -3.77
CA LEU A 91 -19.29 -1.34 -2.98
C LEU A 91 -18.34 -0.40 -3.73
N ALA A 92 -18.71 0.86 -3.82
CA ALA A 92 -17.90 1.90 -4.47
C ALA A 92 -16.45 1.93 -3.97
N ASP A 93 -16.23 1.53 -2.71
CA ASP A 93 -14.92 1.54 -2.06
C ASP A 93 -13.93 0.56 -2.69
N GLU A 94 -14.35 -0.67 -2.96
CA GLU A 94 -13.49 -1.71 -3.54
C GLU A 94 -13.15 -1.37 -4.99
N THR A 95 -14.15 -0.93 -5.77
CA THR A 95 -13.95 -0.53 -7.17
C THR A 95 -13.07 0.71 -7.29
N ASN A 96 -13.22 1.68 -6.38
CA ASN A 96 -12.38 2.88 -6.36
C ASN A 96 -10.91 2.53 -6.07
N LEU A 97 -10.64 1.69 -5.06
CA LEU A 97 -9.28 1.28 -4.74
C LEU A 97 -8.62 0.49 -5.88
N LEU A 98 -9.40 -0.38 -6.55
CA LEU A 98 -8.94 -1.07 -7.75
C LEU A 98 -8.67 -0.10 -8.90
N GLY A 99 -9.54 0.87 -9.14
CA GLY A 99 -9.36 1.90 -10.16
C GLY A 99 -8.10 2.73 -9.94
N VAL A 100 -7.85 3.16 -8.71
CA VAL A 100 -6.62 3.89 -8.35
C VAL A 100 -5.38 3.01 -8.52
N SER A 101 -5.44 1.73 -8.10
CA SER A 101 -4.30 0.82 -8.26
C SER A 101 -3.95 0.55 -9.72
N LEU A 102 -4.95 0.52 -10.59
CA LEU A 102 -4.76 0.39 -12.03
C LEU A 102 -4.11 1.63 -12.62
N GLU A 103 -4.57 2.85 -12.26
CA GLU A 103 -3.93 4.10 -12.68
C GLU A 103 -2.49 4.22 -12.18
N MET A 104 -2.22 3.78 -10.95
CA MET A 104 -0.87 3.69 -10.42
C MET A 104 0.00 2.69 -11.18
N HIS A 105 -0.56 1.56 -11.62
CA HIS A 105 0.15 0.54 -12.38
C HIS A 105 0.46 1.00 -13.81
N GLU A 106 -0.52 1.56 -14.52
CA GLU A 106 -0.39 1.92 -15.93
C GLU A 106 0.27 3.28 -16.14
N ASN A 107 -0.05 4.27 -15.30
CA ASN A 107 0.30 5.66 -15.51
C ASN A 107 1.17 6.28 -14.40
N LEU A 108 1.49 5.53 -13.34
CA LEU A 108 2.20 6.01 -12.15
C LEU A 108 1.52 7.22 -11.49
N LYS A 109 0.18 7.31 -11.61
CA LYS A 109 -0.62 8.42 -11.10
C LYS A 109 -1.60 7.97 -10.03
N THR A 110 -1.74 8.78 -8.98
CA THR A 110 -2.63 8.52 -7.85
C THR A 110 -3.94 9.28 -8.06
N ARG A 111 -4.81 8.73 -8.89
CA ARG A 111 -6.10 9.32 -9.23
C ARG A 111 -7.14 8.22 -9.51
N LEU A 112 -8.40 8.53 -9.27
CA LEU A 112 -9.52 7.63 -9.56
C LEU A 112 -10.09 7.94 -10.94
N PRO A 113 -10.11 6.98 -11.88
CA PRO A 113 -10.83 7.14 -13.13
C PRO A 113 -12.34 7.11 -12.88
N LEU A 114 -13.05 8.14 -13.31
CA LEU A 114 -14.51 8.20 -13.24
C LEU A 114 -15.15 7.65 -14.51
N GLU A 115 -14.56 7.98 -15.65
CA GLU A 115 -14.99 7.52 -16.97
C GLU A 115 -13.80 7.00 -17.74
N THR A 116 -13.94 5.82 -18.32
CA THR A 116 -12.90 5.19 -19.13
C THR A 116 -13.51 4.64 -20.40
N LEU A 117 -12.85 4.88 -21.54
CA LEU A 117 -13.16 4.21 -22.79
C LEU A 117 -12.22 3.02 -22.95
N TYR A 118 -12.81 1.85 -23.18
CA TYR A 118 -12.08 0.68 -23.60
C TYR A 118 -12.10 0.60 -25.13
N PHE A 119 -10.93 0.67 -25.72
CA PHE A 119 -10.79 0.41 -27.15
C PHE A 119 -10.55 -1.07 -27.41
N TYR A 120 -10.92 -1.52 -28.61
CA TYR A 120 -10.59 -2.85 -29.10
C TYR A 120 -9.08 -3.07 -28.97
N HIS A 121 -8.64 -4.18 -28.43
CA HIS A 121 -7.26 -4.55 -28.05
C HIS A 121 -6.77 -4.03 -26.67
N GLY A 122 -7.67 -3.65 -25.79
CA GLY A 122 -7.29 -3.40 -24.38
C GLY A 122 -6.62 -2.07 -24.08
N MET A 123 -6.51 -1.16 -25.06
CA MET A 123 -6.10 0.21 -24.78
C MET A 123 -7.19 0.94 -24.02
N ARG A 124 -6.82 1.48 -22.87
CA ARG A 124 -7.71 2.23 -21.99
C ARG A 124 -7.30 3.69 -21.96
N ASN A 125 -8.23 4.57 -22.28
CA ASN A 125 -8.08 6.01 -22.07
C ASN A 125 -9.10 6.48 -21.04
N GLY A 126 -8.62 7.08 -19.94
CA GLY A 126 -9.49 7.77 -19.00
C GLY A 126 -9.91 9.10 -19.58
N ILE A 127 -11.21 9.40 -19.48
CA ILE A 127 -11.79 10.66 -19.95
C ILE A 127 -11.83 11.68 -18.82
N SER A 128 -12.17 11.22 -17.60
CA SER A 128 -12.24 12.07 -16.42
C SER A 128 -11.65 11.37 -15.20
N TYR A 129 -11.06 12.16 -14.33
CA TYR A 129 -10.38 11.67 -13.12
C TYR A 129 -10.77 12.53 -11.93
N LYS A 130 -10.74 11.90 -10.76
CA LYS A 130 -10.93 12.54 -9.47
C LYS A 130 -9.79 12.18 -8.54
N THR A 131 -9.42 13.09 -7.65
CA THR A 131 -8.52 12.79 -6.54
C THR A 131 -9.21 11.87 -5.55
N GLU A 132 -8.60 10.71 -5.28
CA GLU A 132 -9.09 9.81 -4.23
C GLU A 132 -8.59 10.31 -2.87
N MET A 133 -9.51 10.50 -1.93
CA MET A 133 -9.19 11.05 -0.60
C MET A 133 -8.70 9.98 0.38
N ARG A 134 -8.76 8.70 0.03
CA ARG A 134 -8.30 7.62 0.89
C ARG A 134 -6.78 7.49 0.84
N PRO A 135 -6.15 6.97 1.93
CA PRO A 135 -4.72 6.76 1.96
C PRO A 135 -4.24 5.89 0.78
N PRO A 136 -3.21 6.31 0.04
CA PRO A 136 -2.75 5.65 -1.18
C PRO A 136 -1.96 4.35 -0.93
N GLY A 137 -1.70 3.97 0.32
CA GLY A 137 -0.84 2.84 0.67
C GLY A 137 -1.33 1.50 0.12
N TYR A 138 -2.63 1.21 0.25
CA TYR A 138 -3.20 -0.03 -0.27
C TYR A 138 -3.21 -0.07 -1.80
N PRO A 139 -3.74 0.94 -2.53
CA PRO A 139 -3.64 0.99 -3.99
C PRO A 139 -2.21 0.92 -4.50
N PHE A 140 -1.25 1.54 -3.80
CA PHE A 140 0.17 1.46 -4.15
C PHE A 140 0.70 0.02 -4.03
N ALA A 141 0.48 -0.67 -2.91
CA ALA A 141 0.90 -2.06 -2.73
C ALA A 141 0.27 -2.97 -3.80
N LEU A 142 -1.01 -2.74 -4.11
CA LEU A 142 -1.72 -3.48 -5.14
C LEU A 142 -1.16 -3.18 -6.54
N SER A 143 -0.78 -1.94 -6.85
CA SER A 143 -0.15 -1.57 -8.13
C SER A 143 1.21 -2.25 -8.33
N ILE A 144 1.99 -2.41 -7.26
CA ILE A 144 3.24 -3.19 -7.32
C ILE A 144 2.95 -4.66 -7.63
N LEU A 145 1.91 -5.24 -7.00
CA LEU A 145 1.51 -6.62 -7.28
C LEU A 145 1.03 -6.77 -8.72
N HIS A 146 0.26 -5.81 -9.25
CA HIS A 146 -0.13 -5.77 -10.67
C HIS A 146 1.09 -5.70 -11.59
N SER A 147 2.14 -4.97 -11.22
CA SER A 147 3.38 -4.87 -12.01
C SER A 147 4.16 -6.20 -12.06
N LEU A 148 4.01 -7.06 -11.06
CA LEU A 148 4.68 -8.36 -11.00
C LEU A 148 3.86 -9.48 -11.68
N THR A 149 2.53 -9.44 -11.60
CA THR A 149 1.65 -10.55 -12.00
C THR A 149 0.75 -10.22 -13.18
N GLY A 150 0.79 -8.98 -13.65
CA GLY A 150 -0.20 -8.40 -14.55
C GLY A 150 -1.44 -7.90 -13.79
N TYR A 151 -2.20 -7.01 -14.45
CA TYR A 151 -3.44 -6.54 -13.87
C TYR A 151 -4.47 -7.66 -13.78
N ARG A 152 -4.86 -7.96 -12.55
CA ARG A 152 -5.93 -8.91 -12.22
C ARG A 152 -6.65 -8.39 -10.98
N PRO A 153 -7.98 -8.23 -11.01
CA PRO A 153 -8.74 -7.82 -9.82
C PRO A 153 -8.51 -8.73 -8.61
N GLU A 154 -8.28 -10.04 -8.86
CA GLU A 154 -8.02 -11.06 -7.84
C GLU A 154 -6.72 -10.81 -7.06
N ASN A 155 -5.80 -9.99 -7.57
CA ASN A 155 -4.61 -9.58 -6.84
C ASN A 155 -4.96 -8.86 -5.52
N ALA A 156 -6.13 -8.23 -5.45
CA ALA A 156 -6.62 -7.62 -4.21
C ALA A 156 -6.84 -8.67 -3.12
N PHE A 157 -7.36 -9.84 -3.48
CA PHE A 157 -7.56 -10.95 -2.53
C PHE A 157 -6.22 -11.53 -2.07
N ALA A 158 -5.27 -11.71 -3.00
CA ALA A 158 -3.93 -12.18 -2.66
C ALA A 158 -3.21 -11.20 -1.71
N LEU A 159 -3.33 -9.90 -1.97
CA LEU A 159 -2.77 -8.86 -1.09
C LEU A 159 -3.43 -8.89 0.29
N ASN A 160 -4.76 -8.97 0.36
CA ASN A 160 -5.49 -9.03 1.63
C ASN A 160 -5.12 -10.29 2.43
N PHE A 161 -4.97 -11.44 1.76
CA PHE A 161 -4.49 -12.67 2.39
C PHE A 161 -3.10 -12.47 3.02
N ALA A 162 -2.16 -11.91 2.25
CA ALA A 162 -0.80 -11.66 2.73
C ALA A 162 -0.77 -10.66 3.91
N LEU A 163 -1.58 -9.59 3.84
CA LEU A 163 -1.69 -8.60 4.92
C LEU A 163 -2.32 -9.19 6.18
N ALA A 164 -3.36 -10.02 6.05
CA ALA A 164 -3.97 -10.72 7.19
C ALA A 164 -2.96 -11.65 7.87
N TRP A 165 -2.23 -12.44 7.10
CA TRP A 165 -1.19 -13.32 7.64
C TRP A 165 -0.07 -12.53 8.32
N LEU A 166 0.44 -11.48 7.70
CA LEU A 166 1.46 -10.61 8.29
C LEU A 166 0.97 -9.97 9.60
N THR A 167 -0.29 -9.56 9.66
CA THR A 167 -0.90 -8.98 10.87
C THR A 167 -0.89 -9.98 12.03
N LEU A 168 -1.24 -11.25 11.78
CA LEU A 168 -1.18 -12.30 12.81
C LEU A 168 0.24 -12.55 13.29
N LEU A 169 1.22 -12.58 12.37
CA LEU A 169 2.63 -12.74 12.71
C LEU A 169 3.15 -11.59 13.58
N LEU A 170 2.79 -10.35 13.21
CA LEU A 170 3.18 -9.16 13.98
C LEU A 170 2.52 -9.14 15.36
N ALA A 171 1.23 -9.48 15.46
CA ALA A 171 0.54 -9.56 16.73
C ALA A 171 1.21 -10.59 17.66
N PHE A 172 1.55 -11.76 17.12
CA PHE A 172 2.29 -12.78 17.89
C PHE A 172 3.67 -12.28 18.34
N ALA A 173 4.43 -11.63 17.44
CA ALA A 173 5.76 -11.10 17.76
C ALA A 173 5.69 -10.06 18.89
N LEU A 174 4.64 -9.24 18.92
CA LEU A 174 4.40 -8.26 19.97
C LEU A 174 4.10 -8.94 21.33
N VAL A 175 3.21 -9.95 21.32
CA VAL A 175 2.88 -10.71 22.55
C VAL A 175 4.09 -11.45 23.13
N LYS A 176 4.92 -12.04 22.27
CA LYS A 176 6.13 -12.75 22.72
C LYS A 176 7.19 -11.85 23.34
N ARG A 177 7.18 -10.54 22.99
CA ARG A 177 8.17 -9.58 23.49
C ARG A 177 7.83 -9.03 24.89
N HIS A 178 6.59 -9.14 25.33
CA HIS A 178 6.12 -8.74 26.65
C HIS A 178 5.97 -9.93 27.57
#